data_74e1834f358872f32f888f5e543ac1f5
#
_entry.id   74e1834f358872f32f888f5e543ac1f5
#
_cell.length_a   1.000
_cell.length_b   1.000
_cell.length_c   1.000
_cell.angle_alpha   90.00
_cell.angle_beta   90.00
_cell.angle_gamma   90.00
#
_symmetry.space_group_name_H-M   'P 1'
#
loop_
_entity.id
_entity.type
_entity.pdbx_description
1 polymer ?
#
loop_
_entity_poly.entity_id
_entity_poly.type
_entity_poly.pdbx_seq_one_letter_code
_entity_poly.pdbx_strand_id
1 'polypeptide(L)'
;MKKVIIMVFVMVLSLCILVCCTNSQNSNTQDGNILDSPLEDEDVSTTTIFDELEEIPNEYNEVTDQQGMLVELYYDTYESFSYADQSRPLEKRAIIYLPYGYLENNRYNVIYMMHGGWSNETTILGTPTRPSSFKNVIDNAIQDGIFEPLILVCPTYNNTNDNGQDSDNYSLALQLTRNYHNELVNDLIPAVEGKFSSYAESTDMKDLIASRDHRAFMGFSMGSVATWRTFEYCLDYFRYFFPSSGAITSSGDYMDNIVEQSGYGKDDFFIWGMSGTNDFAYSGFTDQMNAMFNAKYFTRANNEKDGNIAYTVKEGYSHDRNASSEYFYNALSWVWSGTNISSSDFTIDTKIFDVINDEVFDDWGRLIFPVNNSYYSGDTLGNLRLTWYNYINPMHTMEIVNYFKKQTLRGNQVFFDIYTEEEKAADPRKADTGLFFFRGNKNEKFAVTCAGGGWKYVGAMHDSFPHALELSKKGYNAFAIIYRPGARTAYEDLSRAISFIFAHADELGVTTEGYSVWGGSAGGRMAATIGSYGVQQFGGTVGIPRPSIVVIQYTGHSDYNPNGEPATFVTVGERDGIANYLTMRHRIDNLSAMGVATEYHSYNGLLHGFGLGIGTIAEGWFDQAVAFWERNG
;
A
#
# COMPACT_ATOMS: atom_id res chain seq x y z
N MET A 1 -9.71 -38.21 57.47
CA MET A 1 -11.06 -37.89 57.96
C MET A 1 -11.72 -37.05 56.92
N LYS A 2 -12.59 -37.65 56.11
CA LYS A 2 -14.07 -37.47 56.09
C LYS A 2 -14.46 -36.01 55.94
N LYS A 3 -15.24 -35.53 54.95
CA LYS A 3 -16.45 -36.00 54.21
C LYS A 3 -16.63 -35.03 53.03
N VAL A 4 -16.90 -35.37 51.81
CA VAL A 4 -18.11 -35.86 51.12
C VAL A 4 -19.38 -35.01 51.35
N ILE A 5 -20.05 -34.73 50.19
CA ILE A 5 -21.52 -34.58 49.99
C ILE A 5 -21.87 -33.21 49.40
N ILE A 6 -22.63 -33.02 48.35
CA ILE A 6 -23.52 -33.63 47.36
C ILE A 6 -24.13 -32.47 46.51
N MET A 7 -24.17 -32.66 45.24
CA MET A 7 -25.16 -32.44 44.23
C MET A 7 -26.55 -31.89 44.61
N VAL A 8 -27.11 -30.91 43.92
CA VAL A 8 -28.53 -30.91 43.48
C VAL A 8 -28.69 -30.21 42.12
N PHE A 9 -29.29 -30.94 41.19
CA PHE A 9 -29.90 -30.57 39.91
C PHE A 9 -31.19 -29.76 40.15
N VAL A 10 -31.49 -28.76 39.34
CA VAL A 10 -32.87 -28.44 38.93
C VAL A 10 -32.91 -28.05 37.48
N MET A 11 -33.54 -28.89 36.71
CA MET A 11 -34.09 -28.69 35.38
C MET A 11 -35.43 -27.98 35.49
N VAL A 12 -35.71 -27.00 34.65
CA VAL A 12 -37.13 -26.69 34.30
C VAL A 12 -37.20 -26.41 32.78
N LEU A 13 -37.92 -27.30 32.16
CA LEU A 13 -38.49 -27.22 30.78
C LEU A 13 -39.73 -26.34 30.76
N SER A 14 -40.00 -25.68 29.64
CA SER A 14 -41.31 -25.57 28.98
C SER A 14 -41.22 -24.55 27.85
N LEU A 15 -41.58 -24.81 26.72
CA LEU A 15 -42.56 -25.46 25.85
C LEU A 15 -43.04 -24.48 24.78
N CYS A 16 -42.82 -24.87 23.59
CA CYS A 16 -43.46 -24.66 22.29
C CYS A 16 -44.73 -23.75 22.19
N ILE A 17 -44.79 -23.00 21.11
CA ILE A 17 -46.00 -23.02 20.25
C ILE A 17 -45.56 -22.93 18.76
N LEU A 18 -45.88 -23.99 18.00
CA LEU A 18 -45.99 -24.04 16.54
C LEU A 18 -47.33 -23.41 16.10
N VAL A 19 -47.31 -22.72 14.99
CA VAL A 19 -48.48 -22.70 14.10
C VAL A 19 -48.02 -22.88 12.65
N CYS A 20 -48.51 -23.93 12.09
CA CYS A 20 -48.43 -24.36 10.69
C CYS A 20 -49.56 -23.80 9.87
N CYS A 21 -49.39 -23.63 8.56
CA CYS A 21 -50.33 -23.95 7.46
C CYS A 21 -49.92 -23.16 6.22
N THR A 22 -49.93 -23.57 5.01
CA THR A 22 -50.00 -24.82 4.25
C THR A 22 -49.76 -24.46 2.78
N ASN A 23 -49.26 -25.44 2.08
CA ASN A 23 -49.08 -25.65 0.64
C ASN A 23 -50.00 -24.90 -0.36
N SER A 24 -49.39 -24.52 -1.52
CA SER A 24 -49.84 -25.17 -2.77
C SER A 24 -48.82 -25.00 -3.89
N GLN A 25 -48.57 -26.11 -4.57
CA GLN A 25 -47.74 -26.25 -5.79
C GLN A 25 -48.41 -25.53 -6.96
N ASN A 26 -47.59 -25.00 -7.87
CA ASN A 26 -47.69 -25.40 -9.27
C ASN A 26 -46.46 -25.02 -10.09
N SER A 27 -46.02 -25.96 -10.86
CA SER A 27 -45.02 -25.94 -11.90
C SER A 27 -45.34 -24.98 -13.04
N ASN A 28 -44.34 -24.29 -13.58
CA ASN A 28 -44.02 -24.38 -15.01
C ASN A 28 -42.69 -23.66 -15.35
N THR A 29 -41.95 -24.34 -16.16
CA THR A 29 -40.77 -24.00 -16.93
C THR A 29 -40.96 -22.74 -17.77
N GLN A 30 -39.92 -21.88 -17.85
CA GLN A 30 -39.28 -21.44 -19.08
C GLN A 30 -38.16 -20.40 -18.82
N ASP A 31 -37.01 -20.73 -19.38
CA ASP A 31 -35.95 -19.92 -20.01
C ASP A 31 -35.55 -18.56 -19.45
N GLY A 32 -34.27 -18.56 -19.09
CA GLY A 32 -33.24 -17.71 -19.62
C GLY A 32 -33.36 -16.20 -19.43
N ASN A 33 -32.70 -15.69 -18.42
CA ASN A 33 -31.86 -14.49 -18.55
C ASN A 33 -30.94 -14.44 -17.32
N ILE A 34 -29.67 -14.71 -17.57
CA ILE A 34 -28.59 -14.33 -16.67
C ILE A 34 -28.53 -12.81 -16.75
N LEU A 35 -29.10 -12.14 -15.74
CA LEU A 35 -28.79 -10.74 -15.49
C LEU A 35 -27.40 -10.71 -14.88
N ASP A 36 -26.45 -10.18 -15.66
CA ASP A 36 -25.19 -9.65 -15.16
C ASP A 36 -25.46 -8.83 -13.91
N SER A 37 -24.96 -9.32 -12.78
CA SER A 37 -24.74 -8.48 -11.61
C SER A 37 -23.65 -7.50 -11.99
N PRO A 38 -23.81 -6.19 -11.74
CA PRO A 38 -22.71 -5.25 -11.87
C PRO A 38 -21.56 -5.73 -10.98
N LEU A 39 -20.38 -5.74 -11.51
CA LEU A 39 -19.13 -5.80 -10.74
C LEU A 39 -19.25 -4.71 -9.67
N GLU A 40 -19.25 -5.08 -8.40
CA GLU A 40 -19.12 -4.12 -7.30
C GLU A 40 -17.79 -3.39 -7.52
N ASP A 41 -17.85 -2.08 -7.69
CA ASP A 41 -16.70 -1.20 -7.78
C ASP A 41 -15.91 -1.31 -6.47
N GLU A 42 -14.80 -2.06 -6.51
CA GLU A 42 -13.79 -2.08 -5.47
C GLU A 42 -12.94 -0.82 -5.65
N ASP A 43 -13.13 0.19 -4.80
CA ASP A 43 -12.13 1.16 -4.32
C ASP A 43 -12.77 2.45 -3.76
N VAL A 44 -13.77 2.30 -2.91
CA VAL A 44 -14.23 3.44 -2.10
C VAL A 44 -13.57 3.33 -0.73
N SER A 45 -12.72 4.29 -0.40
CA SER A 45 -12.12 4.40 0.93
C SER A 45 -13.21 4.40 2.00
N THR A 46 -13.18 3.45 2.92
CA THR A 46 -14.07 3.41 4.08
C THR A 46 -13.52 4.23 5.25
N THR A 47 -12.43 4.95 5.01
CA THR A 47 -11.73 5.75 6.01
C THR A 47 -12.65 6.85 6.56
N THR A 48 -12.85 6.84 7.87
CA THR A 48 -13.69 7.83 8.55
C THR A 48 -12.90 9.10 8.85
N ILE A 49 -13.42 10.24 8.44
CA ILE A 49 -12.91 11.56 8.86
C ILE A 49 -13.19 11.73 10.35
N PHE A 50 -12.17 12.13 11.11
CA PHE A 50 -12.30 12.39 12.54
C PHE A 50 -13.18 13.60 12.83
N ASP A 51 -13.88 13.57 13.95
CA ASP A 51 -14.70 14.71 14.42
C ASP A 51 -13.81 15.92 14.79
N GLU A 52 -12.57 15.69 15.20
CA GLU A 52 -11.57 16.72 15.49
C GLU A 52 -10.33 16.50 14.61
N LEU A 53 -9.74 17.60 14.13
CA LEU A 53 -8.49 17.57 13.39
C LEU A 53 -7.31 17.15 14.29
N GLU A 54 -6.50 16.24 13.82
CA GLU A 54 -5.28 15.81 14.49
C GLU A 54 -4.22 16.93 14.44
N GLU A 55 -3.49 17.08 15.52
CA GLU A 55 -2.33 17.97 15.60
C GLU A 55 -1.12 17.31 14.96
N ILE A 56 -0.31 18.11 14.25
CA ILE A 56 0.97 17.61 13.72
C ILE A 56 1.91 17.30 14.89
N PRO A 57 2.45 16.08 15.01
CA PRO A 57 3.45 15.77 16.03
C PRO A 57 4.63 16.73 15.96
N ASN A 58 5.06 17.25 17.10
CA ASN A 58 6.14 18.26 17.14
C ASN A 58 7.44 17.77 16.52
N GLU A 59 7.75 16.48 16.68
CA GLU A 59 8.90 15.79 16.12
C GLU A 59 8.90 15.76 14.60
N TYR A 60 7.74 15.87 13.95
CA TYR A 60 7.64 15.90 12.49
C TYR A 60 8.21 17.18 11.86
N ASN A 61 8.47 18.22 12.64
CA ASN A 61 9.16 19.40 12.14
C ASN A 61 10.68 19.19 11.96
N GLU A 62 11.24 18.15 12.57
CA GLU A 62 12.64 17.79 12.45
C GLU A 62 12.92 17.00 11.17
N VAL A 63 14.18 17.02 10.75
CA VAL A 63 14.63 16.29 9.55
C VAL A 63 14.73 14.79 9.85
N THR A 64 14.10 13.96 9.03
CA THR A 64 14.21 12.51 9.12
C THR A 64 15.28 11.94 8.19
N ASP A 65 15.68 10.68 8.41
CA ASP A 65 16.64 9.97 7.55
C ASP A 65 16.06 9.63 6.17
N GLN A 66 14.74 9.44 6.06
CA GLN A 66 14.04 9.13 4.82
C GLN A 66 13.44 10.42 4.22
N GLN A 67 14.25 11.18 3.53
CA GLN A 67 13.82 12.45 2.95
C GLN A 67 13.40 12.30 1.50
N GLY A 68 12.18 12.77 1.19
CA GLY A 68 11.77 13.03 -0.18
C GLY A 68 12.54 14.21 -0.80
N MET A 69 12.41 14.37 -2.09
CA MET A 69 13.14 15.36 -2.87
C MET A 69 12.22 16.45 -3.42
N LEU A 70 12.63 17.71 -3.32
CA LEU A 70 11.99 18.80 -4.05
C LEU A 70 12.66 19.01 -5.40
N VAL A 71 11.83 19.18 -6.44
CA VAL A 71 12.28 19.43 -7.82
C VAL A 71 11.55 20.67 -8.36
N GLU A 72 12.26 21.52 -9.11
CA GLU A 72 11.64 22.61 -9.87
C GLU A 72 11.22 22.07 -11.25
N LEU A 73 9.94 22.20 -11.57
CA LEU A 73 9.41 21.92 -12.89
C LEU A 73 9.05 23.22 -13.58
N TYR A 74 9.69 23.50 -14.70
CA TYR A 74 9.34 24.61 -15.59
C TYR A 74 8.48 24.08 -16.74
N TYR A 75 7.43 24.81 -17.07
CA TYR A 75 6.49 24.47 -18.14
C TYR A 75 5.99 25.71 -18.85
N ASP A 76 5.73 25.56 -20.15
CA ASP A 76 5.17 26.61 -20.98
C ASP A 76 3.66 26.68 -20.80
N THR A 77 3.13 27.90 -20.73
CA THR A 77 1.70 28.20 -20.66
C THR A 77 1.40 29.57 -21.27
N TYR A 78 0.21 30.09 -21.02
CA TYR A 78 -0.21 31.41 -21.47
C TYR A 78 -0.82 32.24 -20.36
N GLU A 79 -0.74 33.54 -20.49
CA GLU A 79 -1.34 34.49 -19.53
C GLU A 79 -2.85 34.22 -19.40
N SER A 80 -3.37 34.17 -18.17
CA SER A 80 -4.71 33.66 -17.84
C SER A 80 -5.86 34.35 -18.57
N PHE A 81 -5.78 35.68 -18.83
CA PHE A 81 -6.86 36.42 -19.48
C PHE A 81 -6.83 36.36 -21.01
N SER A 82 -5.69 36.00 -21.57
CA SER A 82 -5.48 35.82 -22.99
C SER A 82 -5.17 34.35 -23.37
N TYR A 83 -5.50 33.44 -22.49
CA TYR A 83 -5.18 32.02 -22.66
C TYR A 83 -5.78 31.43 -23.94
N ALA A 84 -7.05 31.73 -24.21
CA ALA A 84 -7.74 31.20 -25.41
C ALA A 84 -7.13 31.67 -26.71
N ASP A 85 -6.55 32.88 -26.72
CA ASP A 85 -5.91 33.47 -27.92
C ASP A 85 -4.44 33.08 -28.07
N GLN A 86 -3.86 32.48 -27.02
CA GLN A 86 -2.44 32.09 -26.93
C GLN A 86 -1.48 33.24 -27.29
N SER A 87 -1.90 34.47 -27.03
CA SER A 87 -1.20 35.66 -27.52
C SER A 87 -0.05 36.11 -26.62
N ARG A 88 -0.02 35.63 -25.37
CA ARG A 88 1.00 35.99 -24.37
C ARG A 88 1.57 34.74 -23.70
N PRO A 89 2.60 34.10 -24.28
CA PRO A 89 3.24 32.94 -23.71
C PRO A 89 3.99 33.29 -22.42
N LEU A 90 3.97 32.36 -21.48
CA LEU A 90 4.67 32.42 -20.20
C LEU A 90 5.40 31.10 -19.96
N GLU A 91 6.58 31.18 -19.35
CA GLU A 91 7.19 30.04 -18.69
C GLU A 91 6.91 30.16 -17.20
N LYS A 92 6.31 29.13 -16.60
CA LYS A 92 5.99 29.11 -15.18
C LYS A 92 6.70 27.95 -14.49
N ARG A 93 6.82 28.05 -13.18
CA ARG A 93 7.45 27.04 -12.34
C ARG A 93 6.43 26.44 -11.36
N ALA A 94 6.52 25.12 -11.14
CA ALA A 94 5.91 24.45 -10.01
C ALA A 94 7.00 23.78 -9.15
N ILE A 95 6.79 23.70 -7.84
CA ILE A 95 7.63 22.92 -6.94
C ILE A 95 6.99 21.55 -6.78
N ILE A 96 7.76 20.51 -7.10
CA ILE A 96 7.32 19.12 -7.06
C ILE A 96 8.02 18.42 -5.89
N TYR A 97 7.26 17.74 -5.06
CA TYR A 97 7.80 16.80 -4.06
C TYR A 97 7.68 15.39 -4.60
N LEU A 98 8.78 14.67 -4.56
CA LEU A 98 8.86 13.23 -4.83
C LEU A 98 9.19 12.51 -3.51
N PRO A 99 8.47 11.44 -3.16
CA PRO A 99 8.67 10.74 -1.90
C PRO A 99 10.04 10.06 -1.84
N TYR A 100 10.51 9.77 -0.63
CA TYR A 100 11.72 8.97 -0.44
C TYR A 100 11.59 7.63 -1.18
N GLY A 101 12.63 7.25 -1.91
CA GLY A 101 12.62 6.02 -2.70
C GLY A 101 11.73 6.09 -3.96
N TYR A 102 11.40 7.29 -4.44
CA TYR A 102 10.67 7.46 -5.70
C TYR A 102 11.30 6.66 -6.85
N LEU A 103 10.48 5.87 -7.54
CA LEU A 103 10.89 5.05 -8.70
C LEU A 103 10.00 5.38 -9.91
N GLU A 104 10.60 5.55 -11.07
CA GLU A 104 9.87 5.84 -12.32
C GLU A 104 8.94 4.70 -12.77
N ASN A 105 9.14 3.49 -12.28
CA ASN A 105 8.30 2.33 -12.59
C ASN A 105 7.13 2.12 -11.62
N ASN A 106 7.07 2.89 -10.54
CA ASN A 106 5.93 2.87 -9.62
C ASN A 106 4.91 3.92 -10.02
N ARG A 107 3.64 3.71 -9.64
CA ARG A 107 2.58 4.71 -9.84
C ARG A 107 2.29 5.42 -8.53
N TYR A 108 2.10 6.73 -8.61
CA TYR A 108 1.86 7.59 -7.44
C TYR A 108 0.60 8.41 -7.63
N ASN A 109 -0.15 8.57 -6.56
CA ASN A 109 -1.22 9.56 -6.46
C ASN A 109 -0.62 10.97 -6.52
N VAL A 110 -1.36 11.94 -7.07
CA VAL A 110 -0.88 13.30 -7.26
C VAL A 110 -1.81 14.30 -6.59
N ILE A 111 -1.25 15.16 -5.73
CA ILE A 111 -2.00 16.25 -5.10
C ILE A 111 -1.45 17.60 -5.57
N TYR A 112 -2.34 18.44 -6.07
CA TYR A 112 -2.06 19.81 -6.45
C TYR A 112 -2.44 20.74 -5.27
N MET A 113 -1.42 21.42 -4.69
CA MET A 113 -1.55 22.26 -3.49
C MET A 113 -1.38 23.71 -3.86
N MET A 114 -2.48 24.47 -3.93
CA MET A 114 -2.47 25.88 -4.32
C MET A 114 -2.26 26.80 -3.12
N HIS A 115 -1.34 27.75 -3.29
CA HIS A 115 -1.04 28.78 -2.31
C HIS A 115 -2.18 29.80 -2.11
N GLY A 116 -2.15 30.53 -1.00
CA GLY A 116 -3.07 31.61 -0.68
C GLY A 116 -2.75 32.94 -1.38
N GLY A 117 -3.37 34.02 -0.91
CA GLY A 117 -2.97 35.40 -1.26
C GLY A 117 -1.58 35.73 -0.73
N TRP A 118 -0.93 36.77 -1.30
CA TRP A 118 0.43 37.23 -0.93
C TRP A 118 1.49 36.09 -0.96
N SER A 119 1.35 35.16 -1.91
CA SER A 119 2.10 33.91 -1.94
C SER A 119 2.39 33.46 -3.37
N ASN A 120 3.21 32.42 -3.49
CA ASN A 120 3.55 31.78 -4.75
C ASN A 120 3.82 30.26 -4.56
N GLU A 121 4.28 29.57 -5.58
CA GLU A 121 4.55 28.14 -5.63
C GLU A 121 5.56 27.64 -4.58
N THR A 122 6.39 28.55 -4.03
CA THR A 122 7.40 28.17 -3.00
C THR A 122 6.87 28.24 -1.57
N THR A 123 5.66 28.74 -1.38
CA THR A 123 5.14 29.09 -0.02
C THR A 123 4.91 27.85 0.86
N ILE A 124 4.42 26.74 0.29
CA ILE A 124 4.03 25.55 1.06
C ILE A 124 5.25 24.68 1.35
N LEU A 125 5.99 24.27 0.33
CA LEU A 125 7.09 23.31 0.47
C LEU A 125 8.49 23.94 0.50
N GLY A 126 8.61 25.22 0.18
CA GLY A 126 9.90 25.88 -0.03
C GLY A 126 10.47 25.62 -1.40
N THR A 127 11.79 25.56 -1.48
CA THR A 127 12.56 25.26 -2.71
C THR A 127 13.54 24.12 -2.46
N PRO A 128 14.14 23.49 -3.48
CA PRO A 128 15.16 22.46 -3.29
C PRO A 128 16.33 22.87 -2.40
N THR A 129 16.70 24.14 -2.41
CA THR A 129 17.80 24.68 -1.60
C THR A 129 17.37 25.24 -0.23
N ARG A 130 16.06 25.43 -0.03
CA ARG A 130 15.45 25.94 1.21
C ARG A 130 14.08 25.31 1.42
N PRO A 131 14.03 24.02 1.77
CA PRO A 131 12.77 23.35 2.06
C PRO A 131 12.09 23.99 3.29
N SER A 132 10.77 23.97 3.32
CA SER A 132 9.99 24.39 4.48
C SER A 132 9.96 23.31 5.57
N SER A 133 9.58 23.67 6.80
CA SER A 133 9.32 22.68 7.85
C SER A 133 8.18 21.73 7.49
N PHE A 134 7.20 22.16 6.72
CA PHE A 134 6.10 21.30 6.28
C PHE A 134 6.58 20.16 5.36
N LYS A 135 7.68 20.34 4.62
CA LYS A 135 8.32 19.25 3.88
C LYS A 135 8.83 18.15 4.84
N ASN A 136 9.37 18.53 6.02
CA ASN A 136 9.78 17.54 7.02
C ASN A 136 8.57 16.80 7.60
N VAL A 137 7.45 17.50 7.82
CA VAL A 137 6.19 16.89 8.26
C VAL A 137 5.76 15.80 7.27
N ILE A 138 5.82 16.08 5.96
CA ILE A 138 5.48 15.10 4.92
C ILE A 138 6.42 13.90 4.95
N ASP A 139 7.73 14.13 5.05
CA ASP A 139 8.72 13.07 5.10
C ASP A 139 8.51 12.14 6.29
N ASN A 140 8.33 12.71 7.48
CA ASN A 140 8.08 11.92 8.70
C ASN A 140 6.75 11.16 8.60
N ALA A 141 5.69 11.80 8.12
CA ALA A 141 4.39 11.14 7.99
C ALA A 141 4.41 9.99 6.96
N ILE A 142 5.18 10.11 5.87
CA ILE A 142 5.38 9.01 4.92
C ILE A 142 6.25 7.91 5.55
N GLN A 143 7.33 8.26 6.25
CA GLN A 143 8.20 7.31 6.95
C GLN A 143 7.41 6.49 7.96
N ASP A 144 6.53 7.14 8.71
CA ASP A 144 5.69 6.50 9.74
C ASP A 144 4.44 5.81 9.16
N GLY A 145 4.25 5.92 7.82
CA GLY A 145 3.12 5.30 7.11
C GLY A 145 1.77 5.98 7.37
N ILE A 146 1.78 7.22 7.88
CA ILE A 146 0.58 8.06 8.02
C ILE A 146 0.11 8.53 6.64
N PHE A 147 1.04 8.93 5.77
CA PHE A 147 0.75 9.24 4.38
C PHE A 147 1.22 8.09 3.49
N GLU A 148 0.42 7.77 2.47
CA GLU A 148 0.93 6.96 1.36
C GLU A 148 2.01 7.75 0.61
N PRO A 149 3.05 7.10 0.07
CA PRO A 149 4.00 7.77 -0.82
C PRO A 149 3.26 8.39 -2.02
N LEU A 150 3.38 9.70 -2.21
CA LEU A 150 2.64 10.44 -3.23
C LEU A 150 3.47 11.58 -3.81
N ILE A 151 3.04 12.13 -4.95
CA ILE A 151 3.61 13.31 -5.57
C ILE A 151 2.80 14.53 -5.11
N LEU A 152 3.50 15.57 -4.59
CA LEU A 152 2.87 16.86 -4.34
C LEU A 152 3.34 17.88 -5.36
N VAL A 153 2.40 18.67 -5.87
CA VAL A 153 2.63 19.71 -6.86
C VAL A 153 2.19 21.03 -6.26
N CYS A 154 3.12 21.94 -6.05
CA CYS A 154 2.83 23.32 -5.62
C CYS A 154 2.96 24.26 -6.83
N PRO A 155 1.86 24.58 -7.53
CA PRO A 155 1.84 25.51 -8.63
C PRO A 155 1.55 26.94 -8.17
N THR A 156 1.39 27.87 -9.11
CA THR A 156 0.90 29.21 -8.85
C THR A 156 -0.13 29.67 -9.85
N TYR A 157 -1.18 30.36 -9.40
CA TYR A 157 -2.12 31.05 -10.27
C TYR A 157 -1.62 32.42 -10.73
N ASN A 158 -0.48 32.90 -10.23
CA ASN A 158 0.12 34.17 -10.64
C ASN A 158 0.53 34.10 -12.13
N ASN A 159 0.25 35.17 -12.88
CA ASN A 159 0.68 35.26 -14.29
C ASN A 159 2.17 35.54 -14.43
N THR A 160 2.76 36.27 -13.51
CA THR A 160 4.04 36.93 -13.76
C THR A 160 5.06 36.58 -12.72
N ASN A 161 5.10 35.51 -12.07
CA ASN A 161 6.28 35.15 -11.39
C ASN A 161 6.46 35.04 -9.95
N ASP A 162 7.69 34.89 -9.73
CA ASP A 162 8.55 34.64 -8.58
C ASP A 162 8.25 35.46 -7.30
N ASN A 163 7.52 36.55 -7.39
CA ASN A 163 7.36 37.47 -6.27
C ASN A 163 5.97 37.51 -5.63
N GLY A 164 5.00 36.75 -6.16
CA GLY A 164 3.63 36.70 -5.64
C GLY A 164 2.86 38.03 -5.81
N GLN A 165 3.30 38.93 -6.68
CA GLN A 165 2.71 40.28 -6.83
C GLN A 165 1.26 40.27 -7.31
N ASP A 166 0.87 39.30 -8.15
CA ASP A 166 -0.51 39.20 -8.61
C ASP A 166 -1.42 38.77 -7.46
N SER A 167 -0.96 37.88 -6.61
CA SER A 167 -1.70 37.41 -5.44
C SER A 167 -1.84 38.45 -4.32
N ASP A 168 -1.10 39.54 -4.36
CA ASP A 168 -1.19 40.68 -3.41
C ASP A 168 -2.44 41.52 -3.65
N ASN A 169 -3.07 41.41 -4.80
CA ASN A 169 -4.31 42.08 -5.14
C ASN A 169 -5.49 41.07 -5.08
N TYR A 170 -6.30 41.19 -4.05
CA TYR A 170 -7.43 40.28 -3.81
C TYR A 170 -8.38 40.17 -5.03
N SER A 171 -8.75 41.31 -5.65
CA SER A 171 -9.66 41.30 -6.80
C SER A 171 -9.05 40.65 -8.04
N LEU A 172 -7.75 40.83 -8.25
CA LEU A 172 -7.00 40.18 -9.33
C LEU A 172 -6.87 38.68 -9.06
N ALA A 173 -6.51 38.28 -7.84
CA ALA A 173 -6.38 36.91 -7.43
C ALA A 173 -7.69 36.11 -7.64
N LEU A 174 -8.86 36.70 -7.32
CA LEU A 174 -10.17 36.07 -7.61
C LEU A 174 -10.40 35.82 -9.10
N GLN A 175 -9.92 36.70 -9.97
CA GLN A 175 -10.06 36.53 -11.42
C GLN A 175 -9.05 35.50 -11.95
N LEU A 176 -7.82 35.53 -11.46
CA LEU A 176 -6.77 34.57 -11.84
C LEU A 176 -7.17 33.14 -11.44
N THR A 177 -7.60 32.93 -10.19
CA THR A 177 -8.05 31.61 -9.74
C THR A 177 -9.23 31.08 -10.56
N ARG A 178 -10.12 31.96 -11.04
CA ARG A 178 -11.24 31.56 -11.89
C ARG A 178 -10.80 31.08 -13.27
N ASN A 179 -9.74 31.67 -13.82
CA ASN A 179 -9.24 31.33 -15.18
C ASN A 179 -8.17 30.23 -15.15
N TYR A 180 -7.63 29.90 -13.98
CA TYR A 180 -6.51 29.00 -13.78
C TYR A 180 -6.75 27.58 -14.32
N HIS A 181 -7.99 27.14 -14.40
CA HIS A 181 -8.36 25.80 -14.89
C HIS A 181 -7.83 25.51 -16.30
N ASN A 182 -7.71 26.53 -17.18
CA ASN A 182 -7.19 26.33 -18.53
C ASN A 182 -5.71 25.88 -18.51
N GLU A 183 -4.89 26.61 -17.75
CA GLU A 183 -3.48 26.26 -17.53
C GLU A 183 -3.35 24.90 -16.83
N LEU A 184 -4.17 24.67 -15.80
CA LEU A 184 -4.09 23.45 -14.99
C LEU A 184 -4.23 22.20 -15.83
N VAL A 185 -5.28 22.10 -16.66
CA VAL A 185 -5.60 20.87 -17.37
C VAL A 185 -4.85 20.73 -18.70
N ASN A 186 -4.49 21.84 -19.36
CA ASN A 186 -3.85 21.77 -20.67
C ASN A 186 -2.32 21.81 -20.63
N ASP A 187 -1.75 22.41 -19.59
CA ASP A 187 -0.30 22.66 -19.53
C ASP A 187 0.34 21.98 -18.32
N LEU A 188 -0.14 22.27 -17.10
CA LEU A 188 0.52 21.81 -15.86
C LEU A 188 0.37 20.29 -15.64
N ILE A 189 -0.87 19.75 -15.69
CA ILE A 189 -1.09 18.30 -15.47
C ILE A 189 -0.29 17.49 -16.50
N PRO A 190 -0.34 17.77 -17.82
CA PRO A 190 0.50 17.07 -18.79
C PRO A 190 2.01 17.23 -18.54
N ALA A 191 2.48 18.40 -18.11
CA ALA A 191 3.89 18.61 -17.80
C ALA A 191 4.37 17.82 -16.59
N VAL A 192 3.54 17.72 -15.55
CA VAL A 192 3.84 16.93 -14.33
C VAL A 192 3.78 15.45 -14.64
N GLU A 193 2.65 14.96 -15.14
CA GLU A 193 2.38 13.53 -15.28
C GLU A 193 3.00 12.91 -16.53
N GLY A 194 3.49 13.74 -17.45
CA GLY A 194 4.39 13.30 -18.52
C GLY A 194 5.85 13.18 -18.10
N LYS A 195 6.22 13.76 -16.95
CA LYS A 195 7.60 13.72 -16.45
C LYS A 195 7.77 12.80 -15.24
N PHE A 196 6.75 12.69 -14.40
CA PHE A 196 6.77 11.89 -13.20
C PHE A 196 5.70 10.80 -13.25
N SER A 197 6.00 9.64 -12.70
CA SER A 197 5.12 8.48 -12.76
C SER A 197 3.87 8.67 -11.90
N SER A 198 2.73 8.77 -12.55
CA SER A 198 1.40 8.82 -11.94
C SER A 198 0.57 7.60 -12.37
N TYR A 199 -0.69 7.58 -11.98
CA TYR A 199 -1.64 6.59 -12.48
C TYR A 199 -2.13 6.86 -13.90
N ALA A 200 -1.81 8.01 -14.52
CA ALA A 200 -2.11 8.27 -15.92
C ALA A 200 -1.23 7.40 -16.83
N GLU A 201 -1.84 6.75 -17.80
CA GLU A 201 -1.12 5.92 -18.77
C GLU A 201 -0.34 6.74 -19.81
N SER A 202 -0.85 7.93 -20.11
CA SER A 202 -0.20 8.91 -20.98
C SER A 202 -0.71 10.31 -20.64
N THR A 203 -0.16 11.34 -21.32
CA THR A 203 -0.64 12.73 -21.22
C THR A 203 -1.82 13.04 -22.14
N ASP A 204 -2.36 12.06 -22.84
CA ASP A 204 -3.59 12.23 -23.61
C ASP A 204 -4.76 12.51 -22.66
N MET A 205 -5.65 13.42 -23.07
CA MET A 205 -6.81 13.85 -22.25
C MET A 205 -7.62 12.66 -21.69
N LYS A 206 -7.88 11.63 -22.51
CA LYS A 206 -8.65 10.45 -22.10
C LYS A 206 -7.99 9.67 -20.96
N ASP A 207 -6.65 9.56 -20.96
CA ASP A 207 -5.89 8.81 -19.98
C ASP A 207 -5.72 9.64 -18.69
N LEU A 208 -5.60 10.97 -18.83
CA LEU A 208 -5.64 11.90 -17.70
C LEU A 208 -7.02 11.91 -17.01
N ILE A 209 -8.11 11.82 -17.77
CA ILE A 209 -9.47 11.70 -17.22
C ILE A 209 -9.66 10.32 -16.57
N ALA A 210 -9.21 9.24 -17.21
CA ALA A 210 -9.34 7.89 -16.66
C ALA A 210 -8.63 7.70 -15.31
N SER A 211 -7.59 8.49 -15.03
CA SER A 211 -6.83 8.45 -13.77
C SER A 211 -7.28 9.50 -12.74
N ARG A 212 -8.46 10.13 -12.92
CA ARG A 212 -8.99 11.19 -12.05
C ARG A 212 -9.08 10.81 -10.56
N ASP A 213 -9.33 9.55 -10.27
CA ASP A 213 -9.50 9.04 -8.90
C ASP A 213 -8.17 9.02 -8.12
N HIS A 214 -7.07 9.22 -8.83
CA HIS A 214 -5.72 9.35 -8.28
C HIS A 214 -5.23 10.81 -8.23
N ARG A 215 -6.16 11.80 -8.37
CA ARG A 215 -5.83 13.23 -8.24
C ARG A 215 -6.70 13.93 -7.21
N ALA A 216 -6.01 14.77 -6.43
CA ALA A 216 -6.65 15.69 -5.49
C ALA A 216 -6.18 17.12 -5.71
N PHE A 217 -7.06 18.07 -5.39
CA PHE A 217 -6.73 19.49 -5.35
C PHE A 217 -7.02 20.06 -3.97
N MET A 218 -6.07 20.82 -3.43
CA MET A 218 -6.21 21.42 -2.10
C MET A 218 -5.66 22.83 -2.04
N GLY A 219 -6.12 23.60 -1.06
CA GLY A 219 -5.60 24.92 -0.82
C GLY A 219 -6.27 25.66 0.33
N PHE A 220 -5.55 26.63 0.88
CA PHE A 220 -5.99 27.48 1.99
C PHE A 220 -6.20 28.91 1.53
N SER A 221 -7.22 29.61 2.07
CA SER A 221 -7.50 31.02 1.76
C SER A 221 -7.83 31.22 0.26
N MET A 222 -7.05 31.99 -0.48
CA MET A 222 -7.19 32.10 -1.93
C MET A 222 -6.92 30.76 -2.64
N GLY A 223 -6.09 29.89 -2.07
CA GLY A 223 -5.93 28.51 -2.53
C GLY A 223 -7.21 27.67 -2.37
N SER A 224 -8.00 27.92 -1.31
CA SER A 224 -9.34 27.33 -1.17
C SER A 224 -10.29 27.83 -2.26
N VAL A 225 -10.24 29.11 -2.59
CA VAL A 225 -11.00 29.66 -3.74
C VAL A 225 -10.58 28.95 -5.04
N ALA A 226 -9.28 28.74 -5.25
CA ALA A 226 -8.79 27.97 -6.40
C ALA A 226 -9.27 26.51 -6.36
N THR A 227 -9.34 25.87 -5.19
CA THR A 227 -9.88 24.51 -5.04
C THR A 227 -11.34 24.45 -5.47
N TRP A 228 -12.17 25.41 -5.04
CA TRP A 228 -13.57 25.50 -5.50
C TRP A 228 -13.69 25.77 -6.99
N ARG A 229 -12.77 26.57 -7.58
CA ARG A 229 -12.75 26.79 -9.03
C ARG A 229 -12.29 25.54 -9.80
N THR A 230 -11.39 24.76 -9.23
CA THR A 230 -11.03 23.45 -9.79
C THR A 230 -12.22 22.48 -9.72
N PHE A 231 -12.97 22.47 -8.62
CA PHE A 231 -14.24 21.72 -8.55
C PHE A 231 -15.24 22.20 -9.62
N GLU A 232 -15.35 23.52 -9.83
CA GLU A 232 -16.28 24.11 -10.81
C GLU A 232 -15.94 23.70 -12.26
N TYR A 233 -14.65 23.62 -12.63
CA TYR A 233 -14.24 23.49 -14.03
C TYR A 233 -13.50 22.20 -14.39
N CYS A 234 -13.07 21.41 -13.40
CA CYS A 234 -12.14 20.29 -13.62
C CYS A 234 -12.59 18.98 -12.98
N LEU A 235 -13.89 18.74 -12.80
CA LEU A 235 -14.40 17.47 -12.26
C LEU A 235 -13.98 16.27 -13.09
N ASP A 236 -13.75 16.43 -14.40
CA ASP A 236 -13.22 15.39 -15.27
C ASP A 236 -11.81 14.90 -14.87
N TYR A 237 -11.04 15.75 -14.16
CA TYR A 237 -9.64 15.49 -13.85
C TYR A 237 -9.39 15.15 -12.39
N PHE A 238 -10.31 15.48 -11.48
CA PHE A 238 -10.13 15.35 -10.03
C PHE A 238 -11.33 14.69 -9.37
N ARG A 239 -11.05 13.79 -8.42
CA ARG A 239 -12.06 13.20 -7.54
C ARG A 239 -12.12 13.88 -6.17
N TYR A 240 -10.96 14.28 -5.60
CA TYR A 240 -10.85 14.77 -4.23
C TYR A 240 -10.55 16.26 -4.15
N PHE A 241 -11.26 16.96 -3.24
CA PHE A 241 -11.12 18.41 -3.07
C PHE A 241 -11.05 18.77 -1.59
N PHE A 242 -9.99 19.50 -1.19
CA PHE A 242 -9.76 19.90 0.19
C PHE A 242 -9.66 21.44 0.32
N PRO A 243 -10.78 22.16 0.19
CA PRO A 243 -10.81 23.60 0.38
C PRO A 243 -10.71 23.95 1.87
N SER A 244 -9.89 24.95 2.24
CA SER A 244 -9.76 25.38 3.62
C SER A 244 -9.83 26.90 3.77
N SER A 245 -10.79 27.40 4.58
CA SER A 245 -10.92 28.83 4.93
C SER A 245 -11.00 29.78 3.72
N GLY A 246 -11.84 29.47 2.74
CA GLY A 246 -12.09 30.34 1.58
C GLY A 246 -13.29 29.86 0.76
N ALA A 247 -14.28 30.71 0.55
CA ALA A 247 -15.54 30.42 -0.13
C ALA A 247 -15.66 31.14 -1.47
N ILE A 248 -16.49 30.63 -2.36
CA ILE A 248 -16.84 31.27 -3.65
C ILE A 248 -18.32 31.65 -3.75
N THR A 249 -19.18 31.09 -2.91
CA THR A 249 -20.63 31.32 -2.95
C THR A 249 -21.25 30.97 -1.59
N SER A 250 -22.48 31.45 -1.37
CA SER A 250 -23.34 30.97 -0.29
C SER A 250 -24.60 30.29 -0.82
N SER A 251 -24.62 29.90 -2.10
CA SER A 251 -25.76 29.30 -2.77
C SER A 251 -25.53 27.81 -3.03
N GLY A 252 -26.38 26.95 -2.43
CA GLY A 252 -26.44 25.53 -2.72
C GLY A 252 -26.82 25.25 -4.18
N ASP A 253 -27.77 25.99 -4.73
CA ASP A 253 -28.19 25.87 -6.14
C ASP A 253 -27.02 26.14 -7.12
N TYR A 254 -26.12 27.08 -6.75
CA TYR A 254 -24.95 27.33 -7.58
C TYR A 254 -24.03 26.09 -7.63
N MET A 255 -23.82 25.46 -6.48
CA MET A 255 -22.98 24.26 -6.39
C MET A 255 -23.66 23.05 -7.06
N ASP A 256 -24.99 22.91 -6.92
CA ASP A 256 -25.75 21.86 -7.63
C ASP A 256 -25.64 22.02 -9.16
N ASN A 257 -25.73 23.25 -9.66
CA ASN A 257 -25.58 23.51 -11.09
C ASN A 257 -24.19 23.12 -11.65
N ILE A 258 -23.12 23.25 -10.83
CA ILE A 258 -21.79 22.78 -11.24
C ILE A 258 -21.81 21.28 -11.48
N VAL A 259 -22.32 20.50 -10.54
CA VAL A 259 -22.38 19.03 -10.65
C VAL A 259 -23.32 18.62 -11.80
N GLU A 260 -24.50 19.24 -11.91
CA GLU A 260 -25.45 18.93 -12.97
C GLU A 260 -24.88 19.17 -14.38
N GLN A 261 -24.10 20.25 -14.55
CA GLN A 261 -23.49 20.59 -15.85
C GLN A 261 -22.29 19.72 -16.19
N SER A 262 -21.59 19.19 -15.20
CA SER A 262 -20.43 18.31 -15.41
C SER A 262 -20.82 16.91 -15.90
N GLY A 263 -22.06 16.46 -15.65
CA GLY A 263 -22.52 15.10 -15.94
C GLY A 263 -22.12 14.06 -14.88
N TYR A 264 -21.41 14.46 -13.84
CA TYR A 264 -21.06 13.62 -12.68
C TYR A 264 -22.21 13.57 -11.66
N GLY A 265 -22.18 12.58 -10.79
CA GLY A 265 -23.12 12.40 -9.69
C GLY A 265 -22.46 12.56 -8.32
N LYS A 266 -23.24 12.32 -7.29
CA LYS A 266 -22.78 12.43 -5.90
C LYS A 266 -21.74 11.37 -5.50
N ASP A 267 -21.60 10.29 -6.26
CA ASP A 267 -20.70 9.18 -5.96
C ASP A 267 -19.34 9.35 -6.68
N ASP A 268 -19.21 10.43 -7.47
CA ASP A 268 -18.04 10.65 -8.34
C ASP A 268 -17.00 11.60 -7.75
N PHE A 269 -17.24 12.21 -6.60
CA PHE A 269 -16.28 13.13 -5.96
C PHE A 269 -16.42 13.14 -4.43
N PHE A 270 -15.38 13.59 -3.76
CA PHE A 270 -15.42 13.85 -2.32
C PHE A 270 -14.80 15.22 -1.98
N ILE A 271 -15.48 15.95 -1.08
CA ILE A 271 -15.05 17.26 -0.59
C ILE A 271 -14.89 17.20 0.92
N TRP A 272 -13.72 17.61 1.43
CA TRP A 272 -13.55 17.84 2.86
C TRP A 272 -13.13 19.28 3.14
N GLY A 273 -14.07 20.10 3.57
CA GLY A 273 -13.83 21.47 3.97
C GLY A 273 -13.28 21.58 5.41
N MET A 274 -12.35 22.50 5.65
CA MET A 274 -11.77 22.74 6.97
C MET A 274 -11.67 24.24 7.26
N SER A 275 -11.92 24.66 8.52
CA SER A 275 -11.75 26.05 8.95
C SER A 275 -11.59 26.17 10.47
N GLY A 276 -11.14 27.33 10.96
CA GLY A 276 -10.99 27.62 12.37
C GLY A 276 -11.98 28.68 12.85
N THR A 277 -12.45 28.58 14.10
CA THR A 277 -13.48 29.50 14.63
C THR A 277 -13.02 30.95 14.77
N ASN A 278 -11.70 31.20 14.88
CA ASN A 278 -11.11 32.54 14.93
C ASN A 278 -10.62 33.07 13.56
N ASP A 279 -10.89 32.33 12.50
CA ASP A 279 -10.52 32.70 11.14
C ASP A 279 -11.53 33.74 10.58
N PHE A 280 -11.03 34.79 9.95
CA PHE A 280 -11.90 35.83 9.36
C PHE A 280 -12.75 35.28 8.21
N ALA A 281 -12.34 34.21 7.54
CA ALA A 281 -13.09 33.55 6.48
C ALA A 281 -14.12 32.54 7.01
N TYR A 282 -14.11 32.22 8.31
CA TYR A 282 -14.92 31.17 8.92
C TYR A 282 -16.40 31.30 8.61
N SER A 283 -16.98 32.51 8.83
CA SER A 283 -18.42 32.70 8.60
C SER A 283 -18.82 32.43 7.15
N GLY A 284 -18.13 33.03 6.19
CA GLY A 284 -18.45 32.85 4.77
C GLY A 284 -18.21 31.43 4.28
N PHE A 285 -17.18 30.75 4.79
CA PHE A 285 -16.90 29.37 4.47
C PHE A 285 -17.95 28.42 5.05
N THR A 286 -18.33 28.62 6.31
CA THR A 286 -19.41 27.87 6.98
C THR A 286 -20.75 28.06 6.28
N ASP A 287 -21.07 29.29 5.83
CA ASP A 287 -22.29 29.56 5.07
C ASP A 287 -22.34 28.76 3.76
N GLN A 288 -21.22 28.66 3.04
CA GLN A 288 -21.12 27.82 1.83
C GLN A 288 -21.32 26.36 2.16
N MET A 289 -20.61 25.83 3.16
CA MET A 289 -20.72 24.41 3.55
C MET A 289 -22.15 24.04 3.97
N ASN A 290 -22.80 24.90 4.78
CA ASN A 290 -24.18 24.70 5.19
C ASN A 290 -25.18 24.76 4.02
N ALA A 291 -24.94 25.63 3.04
CA ALA A 291 -25.75 25.70 1.83
C ALA A 291 -25.63 24.40 1.01
N MET A 292 -24.42 23.85 0.90
CA MET A 292 -24.15 22.59 0.22
C MET A 292 -24.78 21.39 0.94
N PHE A 293 -24.77 21.34 2.27
CA PHE A 293 -25.42 20.26 3.03
C PHE A 293 -26.94 20.16 2.81
N ASN A 294 -27.56 21.20 2.31
CA ASN A 294 -28.99 21.26 1.99
C ASN A 294 -29.24 21.16 0.47
N ALA A 295 -28.21 20.98 -0.34
CA ALA A 295 -28.31 20.94 -1.78
C ALA A 295 -28.46 19.48 -2.29
N LYS A 296 -28.87 19.32 -3.54
CA LYS A 296 -29.30 18.03 -4.13
C LYS A 296 -28.17 17.01 -4.28
N TYR A 297 -26.97 17.47 -4.71
CA TYR A 297 -25.86 16.60 -5.08
C TYR A 297 -24.86 16.36 -3.95
N PHE A 298 -25.12 16.87 -2.74
CA PHE A 298 -24.20 16.80 -1.61
C PHE A 298 -24.83 16.05 -0.44
N THR A 299 -24.20 14.97 -0.04
CA THR A 299 -24.62 14.17 1.12
C THR A 299 -23.52 14.26 2.17
N ARG A 300 -23.85 14.85 3.32
CA ARG A 300 -22.90 14.98 4.42
C ARG A 300 -22.57 13.61 5.02
N ALA A 301 -21.30 13.28 5.07
CA ALA A 301 -20.79 12.07 5.68
C ALA A 301 -19.34 12.24 6.13
N ASN A 302 -18.88 11.34 6.98
CA ASN A 302 -17.50 11.31 7.44
C ASN A 302 -16.64 10.28 6.67
N ASN A 303 -17.17 9.68 5.61
CA ASN A 303 -16.47 8.76 4.72
C ASN A 303 -17.14 8.75 3.33
N GLU A 304 -16.44 8.24 2.33
CA GLU A 304 -16.93 8.20 0.94
C GLU A 304 -18.10 7.22 0.71
N LYS A 305 -18.24 6.20 1.54
CA LYS A 305 -19.30 5.20 1.41
C LYS A 305 -20.68 5.78 1.73
N ASP A 306 -20.73 6.69 2.71
CA ASP A 306 -21.98 7.23 3.24
C ASP A 306 -22.35 8.59 2.62
N GLY A 307 -21.41 9.24 1.92
CA GLY A 307 -21.66 10.51 1.25
C GLY A 307 -20.42 11.10 0.59
N ASN A 308 -20.49 12.39 0.23
CA ASN A 308 -19.48 13.02 -0.61
C ASN A 308 -19.00 14.39 -0.13
N ILE A 309 -19.40 14.82 1.07
CA ILE A 309 -18.97 16.10 1.61
C ILE A 309 -18.87 16.06 3.15
N ALA A 310 -17.71 16.46 3.66
CA ALA A 310 -17.42 16.61 5.07
C ALA A 310 -17.00 18.05 5.40
N TYR A 311 -17.18 18.45 6.65
CA TYR A 311 -16.72 19.73 7.15
C TYR A 311 -16.29 19.61 8.61
N THR A 312 -15.03 19.92 8.88
CA THR A 312 -14.45 19.94 10.23
C THR A 312 -14.01 21.34 10.62
N VAL A 313 -14.33 21.74 11.84
CA VAL A 313 -13.99 23.05 12.39
C VAL A 313 -13.07 22.89 13.60
N LYS A 314 -11.92 23.54 13.57
CA LYS A 314 -11.00 23.57 14.72
C LYS A 314 -11.26 24.81 15.58
N GLU A 315 -11.59 24.58 16.84
CA GLU A 315 -11.86 25.67 17.79
C GLU A 315 -10.58 26.48 18.09
N GLY A 316 -10.69 27.81 18.06
CA GLY A 316 -9.58 28.71 18.39
C GLY A 316 -8.58 28.97 17.26
N TYR A 317 -8.66 28.24 16.14
CA TYR A 317 -7.71 28.42 15.02
C TYR A 317 -8.01 29.67 14.21
N SER A 318 -6.93 30.36 13.85
CA SER A 318 -6.95 31.62 13.11
C SER A 318 -6.51 31.42 11.66
N HIS A 319 -6.55 32.50 10.85
CA HIS A 319 -6.13 32.48 9.45
C HIS A 319 -4.61 32.57 9.33
N ASP A 320 -3.88 31.49 9.63
CA ASP A 320 -2.43 31.47 9.67
C ASP A 320 -1.80 30.18 9.12
N ARG A 321 -0.46 30.15 9.11
CA ARG A 321 0.30 29.01 8.59
C ARG A 321 0.11 27.74 9.41
N ASN A 322 -0.02 27.82 10.73
CA ASN A 322 -0.16 26.64 11.58
C ASN A 322 -1.49 25.96 11.27
N ALA A 323 -2.58 26.73 11.21
CA ALA A 323 -3.88 26.22 10.82
C ALA A 323 -3.84 25.56 9.43
N SER A 324 -3.27 26.24 8.43
CA SER A 324 -3.19 25.68 7.08
C SER A 324 -2.34 24.39 7.01
N SER A 325 -1.24 24.32 7.76
CA SER A 325 -0.42 23.12 7.81
C SER A 325 -1.17 21.91 8.40
N GLU A 326 -1.95 22.11 9.47
CA GLU A 326 -2.77 21.05 10.06
C GLU A 326 -3.92 20.64 9.14
N TYR A 327 -4.57 21.57 8.43
CA TYR A 327 -5.59 21.20 7.44
C TYR A 327 -5.00 20.35 6.33
N PHE A 328 -3.83 20.69 5.82
CA PHE A 328 -3.14 19.91 4.82
C PHE A 328 -2.70 18.54 5.36
N TYR A 329 -2.16 18.49 6.59
CA TYR A 329 -1.78 17.26 7.25
C TYR A 329 -2.97 16.28 7.35
N ASN A 330 -4.11 16.75 7.83
CA ASN A 330 -5.31 15.94 7.97
C ASN A 330 -5.88 15.48 6.61
N ALA A 331 -5.89 16.33 5.59
CA ALA A 331 -6.31 15.95 4.26
C ALA A 331 -5.38 14.87 3.65
N LEU A 332 -4.06 15.03 3.83
CA LEU A 332 -3.05 14.08 3.34
C LEU A 332 -3.10 12.73 4.09
N SER A 333 -3.42 12.75 5.39
CA SER A 333 -3.56 11.53 6.19
C SER A 333 -4.81 10.72 5.83
N TRP A 334 -5.84 11.37 5.29
CA TRP A 334 -7.10 10.75 4.95
C TRP A 334 -7.18 10.26 3.50
N VAL A 335 -6.73 11.09 2.54
CA VAL A 335 -6.89 10.79 1.12
C VAL A 335 -6.04 9.58 0.73
N TRP A 336 -6.66 8.62 0.04
CA TRP A 336 -6.06 7.33 -0.36
C TRP A 336 -5.43 6.52 0.80
N SER A 337 -5.53 6.99 2.01
CA SER A 337 -5.26 6.15 3.16
C SER A 337 -6.39 5.13 3.24
N GLY A 338 -6.36 4.10 2.44
CA GLY A 338 -7.36 3.02 2.44
C GLY A 338 -7.48 2.31 3.79
N THR A 339 -6.84 2.85 4.79
CA THR A 339 -7.03 2.57 6.20
C THR A 339 -6.63 3.81 6.96
N ASN A 340 -7.54 4.46 7.65
CA ASN A 340 -7.12 5.15 8.84
C ASN A 340 -6.34 4.15 9.68
N ILE A 341 -5.08 4.42 9.84
CA ILE A 341 -4.33 3.93 10.96
C ILE A 341 -5.04 4.55 12.17
N SER A 342 -6.08 3.87 12.64
CA SER A 342 -6.56 4.11 13.98
C SER A 342 -5.34 4.01 14.90
N SER A 343 -5.41 4.59 16.10
CA SER A 343 -4.49 4.43 17.23
C SER A 343 -4.08 2.97 17.55
N SER A 344 -4.11 2.07 16.59
CA SER A 344 -3.95 0.62 16.66
C SER A 344 -2.96 0.04 15.66
N ASP A 345 -2.12 0.83 14.98
CA ASP A 345 -0.99 0.24 14.26
C ASP A 345 -0.02 -0.35 15.27
N PHE A 346 0.52 -1.51 14.91
CA PHE A 346 1.53 -2.15 15.72
C PHE A 346 2.82 -1.35 15.66
N THR A 347 3.38 -1.07 16.83
CA THR A 347 4.68 -0.41 16.98
C THR A 347 5.75 -1.44 17.37
N ILE A 348 7.00 -1.04 17.41
CA ILE A 348 8.08 -1.90 17.92
C ILE A 348 7.85 -2.34 19.38
N ASP A 349 7.07 -1.57 20.14
CA ASP A 349 6.71 -1.87 21.53
C ASP A 349 5.46 -2.76 21.67
N THR A 350 4.75 -3.02 20.58
CA THR A 350 3.58 -3.90 20.56
C THR A 350 3.99 -5.33 20.92
N LYS A 351 3.26 -5.95 21.83
CA LYS A 351 3.54 -7.32 22.27
C LYS A 351 3.20 -8.31 21.17
N ILE A 352 4.05 -9.31 20.98
CA ILE A 352 3.81 -10.42 20.04
C ILE A 352 2.48 -11.11 20.34
N PHE A 353 2.13 -11.25 21.62
CA PHE A 353 0.85 -11.82 22.04
C PHE A 353 -0.35 -11.01 21.51
N ASP A 354 -0.27 -9.68 21.54
CA ASP A 354 -1.35 -8.79 21.10
C ASP A 354 -1.51 -8.87 19.56
N VAL A 355 -0.40 -8.99 18.81
CA VAL A 355 -0.43 -9.24 17.36
C VAL A 355 -1.10 -10.58 17.04
N ILE A 356 -0.70 -11.66 17.71
CA ILE A 356 -1.23 -13.01 17.46
C ILE A 356 -2.74 -13.09 17.70
N ASN A 357 -3.26 -12.32 18.65
CA ASN A 357 -4.65 -12.34 19.06
C ASN A 357 -5.45 -11.11 18.58
N ASP A 358 -4.90 -10.30 17.67
CA ASP A 358 -5.66 -9.21 17.06
C ASP A 358 -6.79 -9.81 16.19
N GLU A 359 -8.02 -9.34 16.41
CA GLU A 359 -9.23 -9.85 15.75
C GLU A 359 -9.13 -9.76 14.23
N VAL A 360 -8.33 -8.84 13.69
CA VAL A 360 -8.12 -8.68 12.25
C VAL A 360 -7.46 -9.90 11.59
N PHE A 361 -6.73 -10.71 12.35
CA PHE A 361 -5.97 -11.85 11.81
C PHE A 361 -6.69 -13.19 11.95
N ASP A 362 -7.88 -13.21 12.54
CA ASP A 362 -8.59 -14.46 12.77
C ASP A 362 -7.66 -15.55 13.39
N ASP A 363 -7.93 -16.82 13.10
CA ASP A 363 -7.13 -17.95 13.58
C ASP A 363 -5.71 -18.03 12.99
N TRP A 364 -5.41 -17.31 11.88
CA TRP A 364 -4.11 -17.38 11.22
C TRP A 364 -3.05 -16.45 11.84
N GLY A 365 -3.43 -15.49 12.70
CA GLY A 365 -2.49 -14.64 13.43
C GLY A 365 -1.40 -15.42 14.15
N ARG A 366 -1.72 -16.59 14.68
CA ARG A 366 -0.76 -17.50 15.33
C ARG A 366 0.34 -18.05 14.40
N LEU A 367 0.14 -17.99 13.07
CA LEU A 367 1.11 -18.48 12.07
C LEU A 367 2.11 -17.40 11.63
N ILE A 368 1.92 -16.15 12.05
CA ILE A 368 2.84 -15.04 11.77
C ILE A 368 4.21 -15.28 12.44
N PHE A 369 4.20 -15.89 13.62
CA PHE A 369 5.40 -16.26 14.38
C PHE A 369 5.55 -17.78 14.45
N PRO A 370 6.71 -18.31 14.88
CA PRO A 370 6.85 -19.76 15.06
C PRO A 370 5.77 -20.34 15.97
N VAL A 371 5.00 -21.30 15.47
CA VAL A 371 3.89 -21.95 16.22
C VAL A 371 4.35 -22.51 17.57
N ASN A 372 5.56 -23.07 17.59
CA ASN A 372 6.18 -23.47 18.85
C ASN A 372 7.00 -22.30 19.40
N ASN A 373 6.49 -21.66 20.44
CA ASN A 373 7.08 -20.48 21.08
C ASN A 373 8.46 -20.72 21.72
N SER A 374 8.92 -21.95 21.83
CA SER A 374 10.30 -22.25 22.29
C SER A 374 11.38 -21.84 21.27
N TYR A 375 10.99 -21.51 20.02
CA TYR A 375 11.92 -21.11 18.96
C TYR A 375 12.06 -19.60 18.80
N TYR A 376 11.33 -18.82 19.57
CA TYR A 376 11.54 -17.36 19.63
C TYR A 376 11.59 -16.87 21.08
N SER A 377 12.12 -15.69 21.28
CA SER A 377 12.15 -14.97 22.55
C SER A 377 11.99 -13.48 22.29
N GLY A 378 11.78 -12.73 23.36
CA GLY A 378 11.28 -11.36 23.30
C GLY A 378 9.76 -11.36 23.40
N ASP A 379 9.21 -10.28 23.89
CA ASP A 379 7.77 -10.11 24.14
C ASP A 379 7.14 -9.03 23.26
N THR A 380 7.98 -8.22 22.55
CA THR A 380 7.53 -7.18 21.63
C THR A 380 8.10 -7.39 20.23
N LEU A 381 7.53 -6.72 19.22
CA LEU A 381 8.03 -6.73 17.85
C LEU A 381 9.47 -6.23 17.77
N GLY A 382 9.82 -5.22 18.58
CA GLY A 382 11.14 -4.61 18.61
C GLY A 382 12.23 -5.47 19.22
N ASN A 383 11.88 -6.41 20.09
CA ASN A 383 12.86 -7.28 20.76
C ASN A 383 12.75 -8.76 20.38
N LEU A 384 12.00 -9.08 19.32
CA LEU A 384 11.88 -10.43 18.78
C LEU A 384 13.26 -11.02 18.44
N ARG A 385 13.49 -12.25 18.87
CA ARG A 385 14.67 -13.05 18.51
C ARG A 385 14.23 -14.45 18.11
N LEU A 386 14.77 -14.94 17.03
CA LEU A 386 14.54 -16.30 16.56
C LEU A 386 15.76 -17.18 16.85
N THR A 387 15.51 -18.44 17.19
CA THR A 387 16.59 -19.42 17.41
C THR A 387 17.42 -19.58 16.13
N TRP A 388 18.74 -19.52 16.26
CA TRP A 388 19.77 -19.59 15.20
C TRP A 388 19.94 -18.34 14.33
N TYR A 389 19.15 -17.27 14.54
CA TYR A 389 19.35 -16.00 13.86
C TYR A 389 19.92 -14.96 14.83
N ASN A 390 21.01 -14.33 14.43
CA ASN A 390 21.73 -13.40 15.31
C ASN A 390 21.02 -12.05 15.47
N TYR A 391 20.23 -11.68 14.46
CA TYR A 391 19.56 -10.38 14.42
C TYR A 391 18.27 -10.47 13.60
N ILE A 392 17.21 -9.91 14.15
CA ILE A 392 15.94 -9.67 13.45
C ILE A 392 15.74 -8.17 13.39
N ASN A 393 15.47 -7.63 12.21
CA ASN A 393 15.26 -6.20 12.06
C ASN A 393 13.89 -5.80 12.64
N PRO A 394 13.84 -4.98 13.71
CA PRO A 394 12.58 -4.59 14.34
C PRO A 394 11.63 -3.84 13.40
N MET A 395 12.18 -3.00 12.53
CA MET A 395 11.38 -2.22 11.58
C MET A 395 10.70 -3.12 10.56
N HIS A 396 11.41 -4.12 10.02
CA HIS A 396 10.81 -5.11 9.13
C HIS A 396 9.72 -5.94 9.83
N THR A 397 9.95 -6.33 11.10
CA THR A 397 8.95 -7.07 11.87
C THR A 397 7.66 -6.27 11.99
N MET A 398 7.77 -5.00 12.35
CA MET A 398 6.64 -4.06 12.45
C MET A 398 5.97 -3.84 11.08
N GLU A 399 6.75 -3.58 10.05
CA GLU A 399 6.25 -3.34 8.69
C GLU A 399 5.45 -4.52 8.15
N ILE A 400 5.94 -5.75 8.35
CA ILE A 400 5.27 -6.98 7.90
C ILE A 400 3.91 -7.16 8.58
N VAL A 401 3.84 -7.03 9.91
CA VAL A 401 2.57 -7.22 10.62
C VAL A 401 1.56 -6.12 10.28
N ASN A 402 2.03 -4.88 10.08
CA ASN A 402 1.19 -3.78 9.62
C ASN A 402 0.75 -3.95 8.16
N TYR A 403 1.61 -4.48 7.28
CA TYR A 403 1.21 -4.87 5.93
C TYR A 403 0.04 -5.87 5.97
N PHE A 404 0.15 -6.93 6.77
CA PHE A 404 -0.93 -7.90 6.92
C PHE A 404 -2.21 -7.26 7.44
N LYS A 405 -2.12 -6.45 8.49
CA LYS A 405 -3.26 -5.73 9.06
C LYS A 405 -3.94 -4.84 8.04
N LYS A 406 -3.16 -4.03 7.33
CA LYS A 406 -3.67 -3.13 6.28
C LYS A 406 -4.37 -3.91 5.15
N GLN A 407 -3.76 -4.98 4.65
CA GLN A 407 -4.38 -5.77 3.58
C GLN A 407 -5.68 -6.43 4.04
N THR A 408 -5.73 -6.99 5.23
CA THR A 408 -6.94 -7.63 5.77
C THR A 408 -8.06 -6.62 6.00
N LEU A 409 -7.74 -5.43 6.53
CA LEU A 409 -8.72 -4.35 6.72
C LEU A 409 -9.27 -3.82 5.39
N ARG A 410 -8.48 -3.89 4.30
CA ARG A 410 -8.93 -3.58 2.93
C ARG A 410 -9.79 -4.68 2.30
N GLY A 411 -10.11 -5.74 3.03
CA GLY A 411 -10.84 -6.89 2.50
C GLY A 411 -9.99 -7.84 1.65
N ASN A 412 -8.68 -7.59 1.52
CA ASN A 412 -7.79 -8.45 0.76
C ASN A 412 -7.46 -9.70 1.57
N GLN A 413 -7.66 -10.87 0.99
CA GLN A 413 -7.27 -12.12 1.62
C GLN A 413 -5.74 -12.24 1.65
N VAL A 414 -5.16 -12.22 2.85
CA VAL A 414 -3.71 -12.30 3.09
C VAL A 414 -3.24 -13.73 3.28
N PHE A 415 -4.05 -14.55 3.94
CA PHE A 415 -3.72 -15.93 4.27
C PHE A 415 -4.61 -16.91 3.52
N PHE A 416 -4.01 -17.97 2.99
CA PHE A 416 -4.70 -19.06 2.26
C PHE A 416 -4.37 -20.39 2.88
N ASP A 417 -5.40 -21.11 3.28
CA ASP A 417 -5.30 -22.52 3.62
C ASP A 417 -4.98 -23.35 2.37
N ILE A 418 -3.97 -24.20 2.46
CA ILE A 418 -3.59 -25.10 1.35
C ILE A 418 -4.11 -26.52 1.54
N TYR A 419 -4.73 -26.82 2.67
CA TYR A 419 -5.31 -28.13 3.00
C TYR A 419 -6.78 -28.02 3.38
N THR A 420 -7.58 -29.02 2.99
CA THR A 420 -9.00 -29.09 3.36
C THR A 420 -9.18 -29.49 4.83
N GLU A 421 -10.37 -29.28 5.36
CA GLU A 421 -10.70 -29.65 6.75
C GLU A 421 -10.59 -31.17 6.97
N GLU A 422 -10.92 -32.00 5.95
CA GLU A 422 -10.74 -33.44 6.01
C GLU A 422 -9.24 -33.82 6.08
N GLU A 423 -8.40 -33.14 5.33
CA GLU A 423 -6.95 -33.35 5.36
C GLU A 423 -6.34 -32.93 6.70
N LYS A 424 -6.83 -31.85 7.30
CA LYS A 424 -6.43 -31.39 8.65
C LYS A 424 -6.94 -32.34 9.73
N ALA A 425 -8.15 -32.87 9.61
CA ALA A 425 -8.66 -33.88 10.53
C ALA A 425 -7.84 -35.18 10.50
N ALA A 426 -7.32 -35.55 9.31
CA ALA A 426 -6.45 -36.72 9.15
C ALA A 426 -5.01 -36.51 9.67
N ASP A 427 -4.47 -35.30 9.54
CA ASP A 427 -3.17 -34.89 10.11
C ASP A 427 -3.31 -33.46 10.68
N PRO A 428 -3.60 -33.33 12.00
CA PRO A 428 -3.81 -32.00 12.62
C PRO A 428 -2.65 -31.00 12.46
N ARG A 429 -1.42 -31.47 12.18
CA ARG A 429 -0.29 -30.58 11.94
C ARG A 429 -0.44 -29.77 10.64
N LYS A 430 -1.34 -30.18 9.73
CA LYS A 430 -1.68 -29.43 8.52
C LYS A 430 -2.41 -28.11 8.82
N ALA A 431 -3.04 -28.00 9.99
CA ALA A 431 -3.61 -26.74 10.45
C ALA A 431 -2.55 -25.66 10.75
N ASP A 432 -1.28 -26.06 10.91
CA ASP A 432 -0.14 -25.16 11.13
C ASP A 432 0.61 -24.87 9.82
N THR A 433 -0.09 -24.85 8.68
CA THR A 433 0.47 -24.55 7.36
C THR A 433 -0.39 -23.55 6.60
N GLY A 434 0.18 -22.93 5.58
CA GLY A 434 -0.56 -22.06 4.66
C GLY A 434 0.35 -21.13 3.89
N LEU A 435 -0.26 -20.25 3.12
CA LEU A 435 0.41 -19.25 2.30
C LEU A 435 0.03 -17.85 2.75
N PHE A 436 1.02 -17.02 2.98
CA PHE A 436 0.85 -15.58 3.13
C PHE A 436 1.12 -14.92 1.78
N PHE A 437 0.18 -14.13 1.29
CA PHE A 437 0.27 -13.46 0.00
C PHE A 437 0.67 -11.98 0.15
N PHE A 438 1.79 -11.63 -0.43
CA PHE A 438 2.28 -10.26 -0.61
C PHE A 438 2.02 -9.86 -2.06
N ARG A 439 1.04 -9.01 -2.26
CA ARG A 439 0.54 -8.65 -3.59
C ARG A 439 1.47 -7.69 -4.30
N GLY A 440 1.77 -7.99 -5.56
CA GLY A 440 2.40 -7.12 -6.53
C GLY A 440 1.39 -6.61 -7.56
N ASN A 441 1.87 -6.37 -8.78
CA ASN A 441 1.02 -5.98 -9.90
C ASN A 441 0.14 -7.14 -10.37
N LYS A 442 -1.08 -6.83 -10.78
CA LYS A 442 -2.02 -7.82 -11.30
C LYS A 442 -1.44 -8.50 -12.55
N ASN A 443 -1.58 -9.81 -12.60
CA ASN A 443 -1.07 -10.68 -13.68
C ASN A 443 0.47 -10.68 -13.83
N GLU A 444 1.22 -10.17 -12.85
CA GLU A 444 2.67 -10.32 -12.83
C GLU A 444 3.06 -11.72 -12.34
N LYS A 445 4.24 -12.19 -12.73
CA LYS A 445 4.79 -13.48 -12.30
C LYS A 445 4.99 -13.53 -10.79
N PHE A 446 5.04 -14.73 -10.21
CA PHE A 446 5.13 -14.90 -8.78
C PHE A 446 6.39 -15.59 -8.29
N ALA A 447 6.73 -15.33 -7.05
CA ALA A 447 7.75 -16.04 -6.29
C ALA A 447 7.13 -16.77 -5.09
N VAL A 448 7.67 -17.94 -4.73
CA VAL A 448 7.37 -18.58 -3.44
C VAL A 448 8.61 -18.50 -2.57
N THR A 449 8.49 -17.87 -1.39
CA THR A 449 9.58 -17.71 -0.43
C THR A 449 9.47 -18.70 0.71
N CYS A 450 10.58 -19.39 1.01
CA CYS A 450 10.67 -20.47 1.99
C CYS A 450 11.66 -20.07 3.09
N ALA A 451 11.19 -19.98 4.33
CA ALA A 451 12.06 -19.63 5.45
C ALA A 451 12.92 -20.81 5.92
N GLY A 452 14.04 -20.49 6.56
CA GLY A 452 14.86 -21.42 7.33
C GLY A 452 14.24 -21.79 8.68
N GLY A 453 15.05 -22.36 9.58
CA GLY A 453 14.64 -22.84 10.91
C GLY A 453 15.01 -24.31 11.16
N GLY A 454 15.97 -24.84 10.38
CA GLY A 454 16.58 -26.16 10.58
C GLY A 454 15.62 -27.33 10.58
N TRP A 455 14.49 -27.24 9.89
CA TRP A 455 13.41 -28.23 9.86
C TRP A 455 12.69 -28.41 11.22
N LYS A 456 12.86 -27.51 12.14
CA LYS A 456 12.26 -27.55 13.48
C LYS A 456 11.13 -26.54 13.64
N TYR A 457 11.25 -25.42 12.96
CA TYR A 457 10.26 -24.34 12.92
C TYR A 457 10.41 -23.54 11.61
N VAL A 458 9.54 -22.59 11.39
CA VAL A 458 9.58 -21.69 10.22
C VAL A 458 9.96 -20.29 10.69
N GLY A 459 11.15 -19.82 10.28
CA GLY A 459 11.69 -18.51 10.63
C GLY A 459 11.19 -17.40 9.71
N ALA A 460 9.88 -17.32 9.49
CA ALA A 460 9.29 -16.51 8.43
C ALA A 460 9.62 -15.02 8.55
N MET A 461 9.61 -14.46 9.77
CA MET A 461 9.93 -13.06 10.04
C MET A 461 11.37 -12.64 9.67
N HIS A 462 12.23 -13.59 9.34
CA HIS A 462 13.59 -13.31 8.91
C HIS A 462 13.88 -13.73 7.47
N ASP A 463 13.48 -14.95 7.10
CA ASP A 463 13.95 -15.61 5.87
C ASP A 463 12.89 -15.69 4.75
N SER A 464 11.65 -15.29 4.94
CA SER A 464 10.63 -15.33 3.89
C SER A 464 9.75 -14.08 3.82
N PHE A 465 9.14 -13.63 4.92
CA PHE A 465 8.27 -12.46 4.88
C PHE A 465 8.98 -11.19 4.41
N PRO A 466 10.21 -10.84 4.89
CA PRO A 466 10.91 -9.67 4.37
C PRO A 466 11.19 -9.77 2.88
N HIS A 467 11.57 -10.96 2.39
CA HIS A 467 11.85 -11.19 0.96
C HIS A 467 10.57 -11.06 0.11
N ALA A 468 9.45 -11.62 0.58
CA ALA A 468 8.16 -11.53 -0.10
C ALA A 468 7.65 -10.08 -0.13
N LEU A 469 7.80 -9.33 0.96
CA LEU A 469 7.44 -7.92 1.02
C LEU A 469 8.28 -7.08 0.04
N GLU A 470 9.59 -7.29 -0.01
CA GLU A 470 10.46 -6.57 -0.97
C GLU A 470 10.15 -6.93 -2.43
N LEU A 471 9.80 -8.18 -2.72
CA LEU A 471 9.33 -8.57 -4.06
C LEU A 471 8.02 -7.85 -4.41
N SER A 472 7.07 -7.77 -3.47
CA SER A 472 5.80 -7.08 -3.72
C SER A 472 5.98 -5.58 -3.97
N LYS A 473 6.87 -4.91 -3.23
CA LYS A 473 7.24 -3.51 -3.47
C LYS A 473 7.83 -3.27 -4.87
N LYS A 474 8.46 -4.30 -5.45
CA LYS A 474 9.00 -4.26 -6.82
C LYS A 474 7.97 -4.67 -7.88
N GLY A 475 6.73 -4.89 -7.49
CA GLY A 475 5.62 -5.22 -8.38
C GLY A 475 5.42 -6.73 -8.63
N TYR A 476 6.27 -7.62 -8.08
CA TYR A 476 6.10 -9.06 -8.22
C TYR A 476 5.14 -9.62 -7.18
N ASN A 477 4.31 -10.58 -7.55
CA ASN A 477 3.52 -11.31 -6.58
C ASN A 477 4.40 -12.28 -5.78
N ALA A 478 4.26 -12.32 -4.46
CA ALA A 478 5.08 -13.20 -3.64
C ALA A 478 4.25 -13.95 -2.60
N PHE A 479 4.52 -15.22 -2.43
CA PHE A 479 3.87 -16.09 -1.47
C PHE A 479 4.90 -16.64 -0.48
N ALA A 480 4.69 -16.40 0.80
CA ALA A 480 5.54 -16.96 1.85
C ALA A 480 4.85 -18.19 2.47
N ILE A 481 5.50 -19.33 2.40
CA ILE A 481 4.93 -20.58 2.93
C ILE A 481 5.26 -20.77 4.41
N ILE A 482 4.24 -21.14 5.20
CA ILE A 482 4.38 -21.77 6.51
C ILE A 482 4.20 -23.27 6.32
N TYR A 483 5.19 -24.06 6.71
CA TYR A 483 5.26 -25.49 6.45
C TYR A 483 5.45 -26.31 7.73
N ARG A 484 5.05 -27.58 7.70
CA ARG A 484 5.23 -28.50 8.84
C ARG A 484 6.71 -28.81 9.07
N PRO A 485 7.17 -28.86 10.33
CA PRO A 485 8.51 -29.34 10.65
C PRO A 485 8.83 -30.71 10.04
N GLY A 486 10.08 -30.87 9.59
CA GLY A 486 10.58 -32.07 8.91
C GLY A 486 10.83 -31.85 7.42
N ALA A 487 11.97 -32.33 6.91
CA ALA A 487 12.38 -32.07 5.54
C ALA A 487 11.35 -32.60 4.50
N ARG A 488 10.88 -33.83 4.67
CA ARG A 488 9.93 -34.42 3.73
C ARG A 488 8.58 -33.74 3.75
N THR A 489 8.04 -33.48 4.94
CA THR A 489 6.78 -32.76 5.11
C THR A 489 6.84 -31.35 4.53
N ALA A 490 7.96 -30.64 4.70
CA ALA A 490 8.18 -29.33 4.12
C ALA A 490 8.19 -29.36 2.57
N TYR A 491 8.77 -30.38 1.94
CA TYR A 491 8.70 -30.53 0.48
C TYR A 491 7.28 -30.83 0.01
N GLU A 492 6.53 -31.66 0.76
CA GLU A 492 5.11 -31.97 0.48
C GLU A 492 4.26 -30.70 0.57
N ASP A 493 4.46 -29.89 1.62
CA ASP A 493 3.73 -28.63 1.83
C ASP A 493 4.07 -27.60 0.75
N LEU A 494 5.35 -27.43 0.40
CA LEU A 494 5.74 -26.52 -0.68
C LEU A 494 5.17 -26.98 -2.04
N SER A 495 5.15 -28.28 -2.29
CA SER A 495 4.56 -28.82 -3.51
C SER A 495 3.06 -28.62 -3.57
N ARG A 496 2.37 -28.73 -2.42
CA ARG A 496 0.94 -28.43 -2.28
C ARG A 496 0.68 -26.93 -2.49
N ALA A 497 1.49 -26.06 -1.89
CA ALA A 497 1.40 -24.62 -2.02
C ALA A 497 1.54 -24.15 -3.48
N ILE A 498 2.57 -24.61 -4.18
CA ILE A 498 2.74 -24.30 -5.61
C ILE A 498 1.56 -24.82 -6.43
N SER A 499 1.08 -26.05 -6.14
CA SER A 499 -0.09 -26.61 -6.82
C SER A 499 -1.36 -25.80 -6.57
N PHE A 500 -1.53 -25.26 -5.36
CA PHE A 500 -2.63 -24.36 -5.01
C PHE A 500 -2.57 -23.06 -5.83
N ILE A 501 -1.41 -22.41 -5.88
CA ILE A 501 -1.25 -21.17 -6.64
C ILE A 501 -1.57 -21.39 -8.13
N PHE A 502 -1.08 -22.49 -8.72
CA PHE A 502 -1.38 -22.82 -10.12
C PHE A 502 -2.87 -23.09 -10.37
N ALA A 503 -3.57 -23.70 -9.41
CA ALA A 503 -5.00 -23.99 -9.53
C ALA A 503 -5.88 -22.72 -9.39
N HIS A 504 -5.40 -21.70 -8.70
CA HIS A 504 -6.11 -20.46 -8.39
C HIS A 504 -5.46 -19.21 -9.01
N ALA A 505 -4.63 -19.38 -10.06
CA ALA A 505 -3.82 -18.30 -10.61
C ALA A 505 -4.66 -17.09 -11.08
N ASP A 506 -5.80 -17.36 -11.72
CA ASP A 506 -6.72 -16.32 -12.20
C ASP A 506 -7.36 -15.55 -11.03
N GLU A 507 -7.81 -16.24 -9.97
CA GLU A 507 -8.39 -15.65 -8.76
C GLU A 507 -7.36 -14.83 -7.97
N LEU A 508 -6.12 -15.31 -7.94
CA LEU A 508 -5.00 -14.65 -7.29
C LEU A 508 -4.43 -13.48 -8.11
N GLY A 509 -4.83 -13.38 -9.39
CA GLY A 509 -4.33 -12.37 -10.31
C GLY A 509 -2.84 -12.50 -10.61
N VAL A 510 -2.33 -13.74 -10.77
CA VAL A 510 -0.91 -14.02 -11.02
C VAL A 510 -0.71 -14.79 -12.33
N THR A 511 0.42 -14.57 -13.02
CA THR A 511 0.83 -15.45 -14.11
C THR A 511 1.70 -16.58 -13.58
N THR A 512 1.49 -17.79 -14.12
CA THR A 512 2.27 -18.98 -13.75
C THR A 512 3.53 -19.18 -14.60
N GLU A 513 3.68 -18.42 -15.67
CA GLU A 513 4.88 -18.42 -16.50
C GLU A 513 6.03 -17.70 -15.78
N GLY A 514 7.21 -18.27 -15.81
CA GLY A 514 8.39 -17.66 -15.23
C GLY A 514 8.42 -17.60 -13.69
N TYR A 515 7.60 -18.38 -12.99
CA TYR A 515 7.60 -18.38 -11.52
C TYR A 515 8.94 -18.82 -10.92
N SER A 516 9.23 -18.37 -9.71
CA SER A 516 10.48 -18.63 -8.99
C SER A 516 10.27 -19.19 -7.58
N VAL A 517 11.29 -19.85 -7.03
CA VAL A 517 11.28 -20.32 -5.64
C VAL A 517 12.54 -19.85 -4.94
N TRP A 518 12.37 -19.16 -3.81
CA TRP A 518 13.42 -18.52 -3.03
C TRP A 518 13.50 -19.12 -1.63
N GLY A 519 14.69 -19.18 -1.06
CA GLY A 519 14.76 -19.62 0.34
C GLY A 519 16.11 -19.48 1.00
N GLY A 520 16.06 -19.31 2.34
CA GLY A 520 17.22 -19.27 3.21
C GLY A 520 17.39 -20.56 4.03
N SER A 521 18.61 -21.01 4.26
CA SER A 521 18.95 -22.16 5.11
C SER A 521 18.18 -23.44 4.72
N ALA A 522 17.30 -23.97 5.60
CA ALA A 522 16.42 -25.09 5.28
C ALA A 522 15.47 -24.75 4.11
N GLY A 523 14.95 -23.51 4.05
CA GLY A 523 14.14 -23.02 2.94
C GLY A 523 14.89 -22.98 1.62
N GLY A 524 16.17 -22.60 1.64
CA GLY A 524 17.03 -22.69 0.46
C GLY A 524 17.20 -24.12 -0.06
N ARG A 525 17.21 -25.10 0.84
CA ARG A 525 17.19 -26.51 0.45
C ARG A 525 15.83 -26.93 -0.12
N MET A 526 14.71 -26.38 0.37
CA MET A 526 13.39 -26.59 -0.23
C MET A 526 13.35 -26.07 -1.66
N ALA A 527 13.80 -24.83 -1.87
CA ALA A 527 13.85 -24.21 -3.18
C ALA A 527 14.71 -25.03 -4.16
N ALA A 528 15.91 -25.44 -3.76
CA ALA A 528 16.80 -26.27 -4.56
C ALA A 528 16.17 -27.63 -4.90
N THR A 529 15.55 -28.31 -3.93
CA THR A 529 14.97 -29.64 -4.11
C THR A 529 13.77 -29.60 -5.06
N ILE A 530 12.86 -28.63 -4.91
CA ILE A 530 11.73 -28.45 -5.83
C ILE A 530 12.21 -28.03 -7.22
N GLY A 531 13.23 -27.19 -7.31
CA GLY A 531 13.90 -26.84 -8.56
C GLY A 531 14.45 -28.06 -9.30
N SER A 532 15.14 -28.94 -8.58
CA SER A 532 15.76 -30.14 -9.15
C SER A 532 14.77 -31.20 -9.57
N TYR A 533 13.71 -31.46 -8.77
CA TYR A 533 12.86 -32.63 -8.93
C TYR A 533 11.39 -32.30 -9.25
N GLY A 534 10.98 -31.04 -9.14
CA GLY A 534 9.60 -30.59 -9.37
C GLY A 534 8.62 -30.98 -8.26
N VAL A 535 7.45 -30.35 -8.26
CA VAL A 535 6.40 -30.54 -7.23
C VAL A 535 5.79 -31.95 -7.27
N GLN A 536 5.71 -32.56 -8.44
CA GLN A 536 5.12 -33.89 -8.64
C GLN A 536 5.83 -34.97 -7.81
N GLN A 537 7.16 -34.86 -7.62
CA GLN A 537 7.94 -35.81 -6.82
C GLN A 537 7.50 -35.88 -5.35
N PHE A 538 6.83 -34.82 -4.86
CA PHE A 538 6.41 -34.66 -3.48
C PHE A 538 4.90 -34.53 -3.32
N GLY A 539 4.13 -35.13 -4.26
CA GLY A 539 2.67 -35.17 -4.18
C GLY A 539 1.94 -33.95 -4.72
N GLY A 540 2.65 -33.02 -5.36
CA GLY A 540 2.03 -31.88 -6.06
C GLY A 540 1.38 -32.31 -7.38
N THR A 541 0.66 -31.36 -8.00
CA THR A 541 -0.10 -31.58 -9.24
C THR A 541 0.82 -31.94 -10.40
N VAL A 542 0.42 -32.98 -11.15
CA VAL A 542 1.12 -33.42 -12.35
C VAL A 542 1.01 -32.37 -13.46
N GLY A 543 2.11 -32.14 -14.15
CA GLY A 543 2.14 -31.19 -15.29
C GLY A 543 2.55 -29.76 -14.91
N ILE A 544 2.68 -29.42 -13.64
CA ILE A 544 3.27 -28.14 -13.24
C ILE A 544 4.76 -28.13 -13.62
N PRO A 545 5.21 -27.10 -14.36
CA PRO A 545 6.62 -26.98 -14.73
C PRO A 545 7.49 -26.75 -13.49
N ARG A 546 8.78 -27.03 -13.62
CA ARG A 546 9.75 -26.58 -12.59
C ARG A 546 9.85 -25.05 -12.60
N PRO A 547 10.23 -24.41 -11.49
CA PRO A 547 10.45 -22.96 -11.46
C PRO A 547 11.48 -22.56 -12.53
N SER A 548 11.32 -21.36 -13.10
CA SER A 548 12.28 -20.81 -14.06
C SER A 548 13.63 -20.58 -13.40
N ILE A 549 13.63 -20.09 -12.17
CA ILE A 549 14.83 -19.93 -11.35
C ILE A 549 14.62 -20.41 -9.91
N VAL A 550 15.72 -20.71 -9.24
CA VAL A 550 15.78 -20.84 -7.79
C VAL A 550 16.82 -19.88 -7.20
N VAL A 551 16.46 -19.24 -6.09
CA VAL A 551 17.36 -18.39 -5.30
C VAL A 551 17.63 -19.05 -3.97
N ILE A 552 18.89 -19.30 -3.70
CA ILE A 552 19.34 -20.14 -2.58
C ILE A 552 20.28 -19.33 -1.69
N GLN A 553 19.88 -19.11 -0.44
CA GLN A 553 20.72 -18.48 0.56
C GLN A 553 21.27 -19.49 1.55
N TYR A 554 22.50 -19.35 1.90
CA TYR A 554 23.23 -20.03 3.00
C TYR A 554 22.73 -21.43 3.35
N THR A 555 22.65 -22.34 2.37
CA THR A 555 22.35 -23.75 2.59
C THR A 555 23.45 -24.66 2.05
N GLY A 556 23.95 -25.59 2.86
CA GLY A 556 25.00 -26.54 2.44
C GLY A 556 24.50 -27.64 1.49
N HIS A 557 23.58 -27.34 0.58
CA HIS A 557 22.98 -28.29 -0.36
C HIS A 557 23.90 -28.53 -1.56
N SER A 558 24.27 -29.80 -1.79
CA SER A 558 25.17 -30.22 -2.89
C SER A 558 24.47 -31.04 -3.97
N ASP A 559 23.26 -31.54 -3.70
CA ASP A 559 22.51 -32.38 -4.62
C ASP A 559 21.93 -31.60 -5.81
N TYR A 560 21.91 -32.22 -6.98
CA TYR A 560 21.33 -31.68 -8.21
C TYR A 560 20.87 -32.79 -9.16
N ASN A 561 19.98 -32.45 -10.08
CA ASN A 561 19.47 -33.37 -11.08
C ASN A 561 20.31 -33.29 -12.38
N PRO A 562 21.05 -34.36 -12.74
CA PRO A 562 21.87 -34.36 -13.95
C PRO A 562 21.07 -34.26 -15.26
N ASN A 563 19.75 -34.47 -15.21
CA ASN A 563 18.87 -34.37 -16.37
C ASN A 563 18.27 -32.96 -16.58
N GLY A 564 18.69 -31.99 -15.82
CA GLY A 564 18.30 -30.60 -15.94
C GLY A 564 18.01 -29.93 -14.61
N GLU A 565 18.37 -28.68 -14.50
CA GLU A 565 18.19 -27.79 -13.33
C GLU A 565 17.64 -26.43 -13.79
N PRO A 566 16.86 -25.71 -12.97
CA PRO A 566 16.51 -24.33 -13.26
C PRO A 566 17.75 -23.42 -13.13
N ALA A 567 17.66 -22.22 -13.70
CA ALA A 567 18.65 -21.18 -13.46
C ALA A 567 18.78 -20.94 -11.94
N THR A 568 20.01 -20.83 -11.45
CA THR A 568 20.27 -20.87 -10.00
C THR A 568 21.13 -19.68 -9.54
N PHE A 569 20.57 -18.86 -8.64
CA PHE A 569 21.29 -17.81 -7.93
C PHE A 569 21.63 -18.28 -6.51
N VAL A 570 22.86 -18.00 -6.07
CA VAL A 570 23.32 -18.39 -4.73
C VAL A 570 24.01 -17.24 -4.01
N THR A 571 23.68 -17.09 -2.72
CA THR A 571 24.35 -16.15 -1.83
C THR A 571 24.69 -16.80 -0.48
N VAL A 572 25.91 -16.60 0.04
CA VAL A 572 26.40 -17.26 1.25
C VAL A 572 27.52 -16.48 1.94
N GLY A 573 27.61 -16.57 3.26
CA GLY A 573 28.73 -16.04 4.05
C GLY A 573 29.90 -17.02 4.10
N GLU A 574 31.14 -16.55 3.96
CA GLU A 574 32.34 -17.41 4.01
C GLU A 574 32.71 -17.87 5.44
N ARG A 575 32.18 -17.19 6.46
CA ARG A 575 32.27 -17.59 7.87
C ARG A 575 30.98 -18.27 8.41
N ASP A 576 30.13 -18.72 7.49
CA ASP A 576 28.95 -19.49 7.86
C ASP A 576 29.35 -20.83 8.49
N GLY A 577 29.06 -20.99 9.79
CA GLY A 577 29.37 -22.21 10.54
C GLY A 577 28.38 -23.36 10.33
N ILE A 578 27.28 -23.13 9.60
CA ILE A 578 26.21 -24.09 9.34
C ILE A 578 26.24 -24.55 7.88
N ALA A 579 26.31 -23.60 6.94
CA ALA A 579 26.32 -23.85 5.52
C ALA A 579 27.70 -23.60 4.94
N ASN A 580 28.41 -24.66 4.56
CA ASN A 580 29.74 -24.51 3.97
C ASN A 580 29.63 -23.86 2.57
N TYR A 581 30.19 -22.67 2.40
CA TYR A 581 30.17 -21.91 1.15
C TYR A 581 30.86 -22.66 -0.01
N LEU A 582 31.89 -23.48 0.26
CA LEU A 582 32.56 -24.29 -0.76
C LEU A 582 31.65 -25.40 -1.28
N THR A 583 30.75 -25.95 -0.46
CA THR A 583 29.77 -26.93 -0.90
C THR A 583 28.78 -26.28 -1.88
N MET A 584 28.33 -25.08 -1.58
CA MET A 584 27.46 -24.32 -2.49
C MET A 584 28.19 -23.94 -3.78
N ARG A 585 29.44 -23.51 -3.68
CA ARG A 585 30.26 -23.20 -4.85
C ARG A 585 30.44 -24.42 -5.75
N HIS A 586 30.73 -25.57 -5.18
CA HIS A 586 30.90 -26.83 -5.94
C HIS A 586 29.61 -27.24 -6.68
N ARG A 587 28.44 -27.05 -6.03
CA ARG A 587 27.16 -27.27 -6.72
C ARG A 587 27.00 -26.34 -7.92
N ILE A 588 27.27 -25.05 -7.74
CA ILE A 588 27.16 -24.05 -8.82
C ILE A 588 28.15 -24.36 -9.96
N ASP A 589 29.38 -24.75 -9.67
CA ASP A 589 30.36 -25.14 -10.69
C ASP A 589 29.87 -26.35 -11.52
N ASN A 590 29.22 -27.33 -10.88
CA ASN A 590 28.60 -28.47 -11.57
C ASN A 590 27.42 -28.04 -12.45
N LEU A 591 26.53 -27.18 -11.96
CA LEU A 591 25.40 -26.66 -12.74
C LEU A 591 25.88 -25.83 -13.95
N SER A 592 26.87 -24.97 -13.75
CA SER A 592 27.48 -24.19 -14.82
C SER A 592 28.12 -25.09 -15.89
N ALA A 593 28.77 -26.19 -15.48
CA ALA A 593 29.32 -27.18 -16.39
C ALA A 593 28.27 -27.92 -17.21
N MET A 594 27.02 -27.99 -16.71
CA MET A 594 25.85 -28.52 -17.43
C MET A 594 25.22 -27.49 -18.38
N GLY A 595 25.73 -26.26 -18.42
CA GLY A 595 25.16 -25.16 -19.23
C GLY A 595 23.97 -24.46 -18.59
N VAL A 596 23.71 -24.67 -17.29
CA VAL A 596 22.69 -23.97 -16.54
C VAL A 596 23.15 -22.54 -16.23
N ALA A 597 22.29 -21.54 -16.41
CA ALA A 597 22.57 -20.17 -15.99
C ALA A 597 22.74 -20.12 -14.46
N THR A 598 23.88 -19.60 -14.00
CA THR A 598 24.22 -19.56 -12.58
C THR A 598 24.84 -18.23 -12.20
N GLU A 599 24.54 -17.79 -10.98
CA GLU A 599 25.21 -16.65 -10.34
C GLU A 599 25.52 -17.01 -8.88
N TYR A 600 26.74 -16.67 -8.41
CA TYR A 600 27.23 -17.07 -7.09
C TYR A 600 27.92 -15.91 -6.40
N HIS A 601 27.43 -15.54 -5.22
CA HIS A 601 27.99 -14.50 -4.37
C HIS A 601 28.38 -15.07 -3.01
N SER A 602 29.67 -14.95 -2.65
CA SER A 602 30.14 -15.25 -1.31
C SER A 602 30.69 -13.99 -0.64
N TYR A 603 30.44 -13.85 0.65
CA TYR A 603 30.78 -12.66 1.41
C TYR A 603 31.73 -12.96 2.54
N ASN A 604 32.95 -12.40 2.42
CA ASN A 604 34.00 -12.63 3.41
C ASN A 604 33.61 -12.10 4.79
N GLY A 605 33.76 -12.92 5.81
CA GLY A 605 33.48 -12.56 7.20
C GLY A 605 31.99 -12.67 7.59
N LEU A 606 31.06 -12.85 6.65
CA LEU A 606 29.64 -12.94 6.93
C LEU A 606 29.27 -14.31 7.51
N LEU A 607 28.39 -14.29 8.51
CA LEU A 607 27.89 -15.48 9.21
C LEU A 607 26.61 -16.00 8.58
N HIS A 608 26.07 -17.11 9.13
CA HIS A 608 24.78 -17.69 8.73
C HIS A 608 23.60 -16.76 9.04
N GLY A 609 22.57 -16.74 8.16
CA GLY A 609 21.29 -16.10 8.43
C GLY A 609 21.34 -14.57 8.37
N PHE A 610 21.86 -14.01 7.29
CA PHE A 610 21.93 -12.56 7.09
C PHE A 610 20.66 -11.95 6.44
N GLY A 611 19.64 -12.77 6.10
CA GLY A 611 18.37 -12.31 5.53
C GLY A 611 18.58 -11.43 4.30
N LEU A 612 17.96 -10.23 4.27
CA LEU A 612 18.15 -9.25 3.20
C LEU A 612 19.56 -8.62 3.14
N GLY A 613 20.41 -8.90 4.13
CA GLY A 613 21.79 -8.40 4.14
C GLY A 613 21.95 -6.92 4.48
N ILE A 614 20.90 -6.22 4.87
CA ILE A 614 20.93 -4.77 5.16
C ILE A 614 21.93 -4.47 6.27
N GLY A 615 22.75 -3.44 6.06
CA GLY A 615 23.81 -3.05 6.97
C GLY A 615 24.99 -4.02 7.02
N THR A 616 25.09 -4.96 6.08
CA THR A 616 26.19 -5.91 5.95
C THR A 616 26.89 -5.79 4.60
N ILE A 617 27.98 -6.51 4.43
CA ILE A 617 28.69 -6.56 3.12
C ILE A 617 27.87 -7.27 2.03
N ALA A 618 26.76 -7.93 2.36
CA ALA A 618 25.83 -8.56 1.43
C ALA A 618 24.69 -7.62 1.00
N GLU A 619 24.65 -6.39 1.47
CA GLU A 619 23.63 -5.42 1.05
C GLU A 619 23.58 -5.29 -0.47
N GLY A 620 22.37 -5.28 -1.05
CA GLY A 620 22.16 -5.26 -2.50
C GLY A 620 22.11 -6.62 -3.19
N TRP A 621 22.40 -7.74 -2.50
CA TRP A 621 22.31 -9.07 -3.10
C TRP A 621 20.91 -9.38 -3.62
N PHE A 622 19.90 -8.84 -2.95
CA PHE A 622 18.49 -9.08 -3.29
C PHE A 622 18.13 -8.50 -4.68
N ASP A 623 18.56 -7.28 -4.98
CA ASP A 623 18.38 -6.65 -6.30
C ASP A 623 19.12 -7.42 -7.40
N GLN A 624 20.29 -7.97 -7.10
CA GLN A 624 21.03 -8.82 -8.03
C GLN A 624 20.26 -10.11 -8.33
N ALA A 625 19.61 -10.71 -7.31
CA ALA A 625 18.79 -11.90 -7.50
C ALA A 625 17.51 -11.60 -8.29
N VAL A 626 16.86 -10.45 -8.07
CA VAL A 626 15.72 -10.00 -8.89
C VAL A 626 16.16 -9.82 -10.34
N ALA A 627 17.24 -9.10 -10.60
CA ALA A 627 17.78 -8.91 -11.94
C ALA A 627 18.19 -10.24 -12.60
N PHE A 628 18.67 -11.22 -11.83
CA PHE A 628 18.91 -12.57 -12.33
C PHE A 628 17.62 -13.28 -12.73
N TRP A 629 16.54 -13.12 -11.94
CA TRP A 629 15.23 -13.65 -12.29
C TRP A 629 14.66 -13.02 -13.56
N GLU A 630 14.75 -11.72 -13.72
CA GLU A 630 14.30 -11.01 -14.93
C GLU A 630 14.98 -11.50 -16.20
N ARG A 631 16.28 -11.82 -16.11
CA ARG A 631 17.06 -12.30 -17.27
C ARG A 631 16.81 -13.77 -17.63
N ASN A 632 16.34 -14.59 -16.69
CA ASN A 632 16.28 -16.06 -16.85
C ASN A 632 14.89 -16.64 -16.56
N GLY A 633 13.91 -15.80 -16.18
CA GLY A 633 12.57 -16.20 -15.79
C GLY A 633 11.48 -15.99 -16.82
#